data_6b82120b627d1af1abce795f59912fb9
#
_entry.id   6b82120b627d1af1abce795f59912fb9
#
_cell.length_a   1.000
_cell.length_b   1.000
_cell.length_c   1.000
_cell.angle_alpha   90.00
_cell.angle_beta   90.00
_cell.angle_gamma   90.00
#
_symmetry.space_group_name_H-M   'P 1'
#
loop_
_entity.id
_entity.type
_entity.pdbx_description
1 polymer ?
#
loop_
_entity_poly.entity_id
_entity_poly.type
_entity_poly.pdbx_seq_one_letter_code
_entity_poly.pdbx_strand_id
1 'polypeptide(L)'
;MESSKKEKILARIESRIRDIKKTNFAYDEVAYATNVGYVDRQFKNITQQDIKQHGTNWVVMNEISEKWNPLIGGSFENKIQLQIIGFTQALQESDNLGTIINSLQKDIMLAMLKDVELDNLCSYLMPVSTHAVENMIYPYGGFVMYYDITYVTQGFEI
;
A
#
# COMPACT_ATOMS: atom_id res chain seq x y z
N MET A 1 -2.90 -20.97 -15.67
CA MET A 1 -3.53 -19.73 -16.21
C MET A 1 -2.64 -18.54 -15.83
N GLU A 2 -2.31 -17.74 -16.79
CA GLU A 2 -1.49 -16.55 -16.52
C GLU A 2 -2.31 -15.46 -15.83
N SER A 3 -1.71 -14.80 -14.82
CA SER A 3 -2.36 -13.71 -14.11
C SER A 3 -2.54 -12.49 -15.01
N SER A 4 -3.63 -11.75 -14.83
CA SER A 4 -3.87 -10.49 -15.54
C SER A 4 -2.78 -9.47 -15.19
N LYS A 5 -2.60 -8.48 -16.06
CA LYS A 5 -1.65 -7.39 -15.82
C LYS A 5 -1.99 -6.62 -14.55
N LYS A 6 -3.28 -6.38 -14.30
CA LYS A 6 -3.75 -5.77 -13.07
C LYS A 6 -3.33 -6.57 -11.84
N GLU A 7 -3.52 -7.88 -11.87
CA GLU A 7 -3.12 -8.75 -10.76
C GLU A 7 -1.61 -8.69 -10.49
N LYS A 8 -0.81 -8.69 -11.54
CA LYS A 8 0.65 -8.53 -11.41
C LYS A 8 1.03 -7.20 -10.76
N ILE A 9 0.35 -6.11 -11.13
CA ILE A 9 0.55 -4.78 -10.54
C ILE A 9 0.22 -4.80 -9.04
N LEU A 10 -0.93 -5.31 -8.68
CA LEU A 10 -1.38 -5.34 -7.28
C LEU A 10 -0.49 -6.26 -6.43
N ALA A 11 -0.08 -7.41 -6.97
CA ALA A 11 0.84 -8.32 -6.28
C ALA A 11 2.23 -7.69 -6.06
N ARG A 12 2.71 -6.90 -7.02
CA ARG A 12 3.98 -6.19 -6.89
C ARG A 12 3.92 -5.13 -5.80
N ILE A 13 2.84 -4.38 -5.72
CA ILE A 13 2.62 -3.38 -4.67
C ILE A 13 2.56 -4.07 -3.30
N GLU A 14 1.80 -5.13 -3.19
CA GLU A 14 1.71 -5.92 -1.96
C GLU A 14 3.08 -6.39 -1.47
N SER A 15 3.88 -6.91 -2.38
CA SER A 15 5.25 -7.36 -2.09
C SER A 15 6.13 -6.22 -1.58
N ARG A 16 6.05 -5.04 -2.18
CA ARG A 16 6.83 -3.87 -1.76
C ARG A 16 6.45 -3.37 -0.37
N ILE A 17 5.17 -3.35 -0.06
CA ILE A 17 4.70 -2.96 1.27
C ILE A 17 5.13 -4.00 2.30
N ARG A 18 5.08 -5.28 1.95
CA ARG A 18 5.54 -6.37 2.83
C ARG A 18 7.03 -6.28 3.15
N ASP A 19 7.82 -5.73 2.24
CA ASP A 19 9.27 -5.54 2.42
C ASP A 19 9.65 -4.34 3.31
N ILE A 20 8.67 -3.60 3.81
CA ILE A 20 8.91 -2.51 4.77
C ILE A 20 9.33 -3.12 6.10
N LYS A 21 10.63 -3.17 6.32
CA LYS A 21 11.28 -3.65 7.53
C LYS A 21 12.43 -2.71 7.87
N LYS A 22 12.66 -2.49 9.15
CA LYS A 22 13.76 -1.63 9.61
C LYS A 22 15.15 -2.10 9.13
N THR A 23 15.26 -3.38 8.77
CA THR A 23 16.47 -3.99 8.22
C THR A 23 16.62 -3.80 6.71
N ASN A 24 15.62 -3.27 6.05
CA ASN A 24 15.61 -3.05 4.60
C ASN A 24 15.74 -1.56 4.26
N PHE A 25 16.26 -1.29 3.08
CA PHE A 25 16.38 0.07 2.54
C PHE A 25 15.31 0.31 1.48
N ALA A 26 14.70 1.49 1.53
CA ALA A 26 13.77 1.94 0.49
C ALA A 26 14.54 2.18 -0.81
N TYR A 27 15.65 2.93 -0.73
CA TYR A 27 16.60 3.14 -1.81
C TYR A 27 17.91 3.67 -1.21
N ASP A 28 19.04 3.38 -1.88
CA ASP A 28 20.38 3.77 -1.44
C ASP A 28 20.61 3.54 0.07
N GLU A 29 20.84 4.60 0.84
CA GLU A 29 21.08 4.54 2.28
C GLU A 29 19.86 4.88 3.13
N VAL A 30 18.67 5.02 2.50
CA VAL A 30 17.45 5.38 3.21
C VAL A 30 16.75 4.13 3.70
N ALA A 31 16.93 3.82 4.98
CA ALA A 31 16.28 2.69 5.64
C ALA A 31 14.82 3.02 5.99
N TYR A 32 13.99 1.98 6.04
CA TYR A 32 12.64 2.12 6.60
C TYR A 32 12.69 2.35 8.11
N ALA A 33 11.77 3.14 8.62
CA ALA A 33 11.65 3.48 10.04
C ALA A 33 10.81 2.48 10.83
N THR A 34 9.97 1.70 10.15
CA THR A 34 9.00 0.80 10.77
C THR A 34 9.10 -0.62 10.21
N ASN A 35 8.42 -1.55 10.87
CA ASN A 35 8.21 -2.90 10.36
C ASN A 35 6.72 -3.08 10.06
N VAL A 36 6.38 -3.43 8.82
CA VAL A 36 5.03 -3.87 8.48
C VAL A 36 4.91 -5.36 8.76
N GLY A 37 4.03 -5.71 9.68
CA GLY A 37 3.84 -7.11 10.09
C GLY A 37 2.89 -7.89 9.21
N TYR A 38 1.94 -7.19 8.59
CA TYR A 38 0.89 -7.84 7.81
C TYR A 38 0.40 -6.95 6.68
N VAL A 39 0.23 -7.55 5.52
CA VAL A 39 -0.37 -6.89 4.34
C VAL A 39 -1.44 -7.81 3.79
N ASP A 40 -2.64 -7.30 3.59
CA ASP A 40 -3.74 -8.05 2.99
C ASP A 40 -4.54 -7.18 2.02
N ARG A 41 -5.30 -7.82 1.18
CA ARG A 41 -6.23 -7.19 0.24
C ARG A 41 -7.67 -7.23 0.77
N GLN A 42 -7.87 -7.72 1.99
CA GLN A 42 -9.17 -7.82 2.66
C GLN A 42 -9.04 -7.42 4.13
N PHE A 43 -10.07 -6.77 4.63
CA PHE A 43 -10.18 -6.54 6.07
C PHE A 43 -10.39 -7.85 6.81
N LYS A 44 -9.72 -7.99 7.93
CA LYS A 44 -9.98 -9.09 8.87
C LYS A 44 -9.89 -8.58 10.31
N ASN A 45 -10.48 -9.33 11.22
CA ASN A 45 -10.34 -9.07 12.65
C ASN A 45 -8.91 -9.39 13.10
N ILE A 46 -8.25 -8.40 13.69
CA ILE A 46 -6.91 -8.53 14.23
C ILE A 46 -7.01 -8.92 15.70
N THR A 47 -6.46 -10.08 16.06
CA THR A 47 -6.45 -10.57 17.43
C THR A 47 -5.16 -10.17 18.15
N GLN A 48 -5.14 -10.25 19.48
CA GLN A 48 -3.92 -10.01 20.26
C GLN A 48 -2.81 -11.00 19.90
N GLN A 49 -3.19 -12.23 19.53
CA GLN A 49 -2.23 -13.23 19.08
C GLN A 49 -1.58 -12.82 17.74
N ASP A 50 -2.38 -12.28 16.82
CA ASP A 50 -1.85 -11.75 15.55
C ASP A 50 -0.83 -10.64 15.80
N ILE A 51 -1.11 -9.73 16.73
CA ILE A 51 -0.19 -8.64 17.09
C ILE A 51 1.11 -9.19 17.68
N LYS A 52 1.05 -10.19 18.55
CA LYS A 52 2.24 -10.84 19.10
C LYS A 52 3.07 -11.52 18.03
N GLN A 53 2.41 -12.14 17.04
CA GLN A 53 3.07 -12.92 16.00
C GLN A 53 3.63 -12.05 14.88
N HIS A 54 2.92 -10.98 14.49
CA HIS A 54 3.21 -10.18 13.29
C HIS A 54 3.55 -8.72 13.59
N GLY A 55 3.43 -8.28 14.84
CA GLY A 55 3.67 -6.88 15.21
C GLY A 55 2.42 -6.01 15.12
N THR A 56 2.61 -4.71 15.30
CA THR A 56 1.53 -3.74 15.48
C THR A 56 1.11 -3.00 14.21
N ASN A 57 1.91 -3.08 13.13
CA ASN A 57 1.65 -2.33 11.90
C ASN A 57 1.00 -3.24 10.86
N TRP A 58 -0.20 -2.88 10.45
CA TRP A 58 -1.04 -3.65 9.54
C TRP A 58 -1.44 -2.77 8.37
N VAL A 59 -1.38 -3.32 7.18
CA VAL A 59 -1.75 -2.60 5.95
C VAL A 59 -2.78 -3.41 5.18
N VAL A 60 -3.82 -2.72 4.74
CA VAL A 60 -4.84 -3.29 3.86
C VAL A 60 -4.85 -2.53 2.55
N MET A 61 -4.80 -3.25 1.45
CA MET A 61 -4.91 -2.71 0.10
C MET A 61 -6.31 -2.96 -0.41
N ASN A 62 -6.99 -1.91 -0.88
CA ASN A 62 -8.34 -2.01 -1.38
C ASN A 62 -8.46 -1.30 -2.73
N GLU A 63 -8.87 -2.03 -3.76
CA GLU A 63 -9.16 -1.45 -5.07
C GLU A 63 -10.53 -0.78 -5.02
N ILE A 64 -10.57 0.55 -5.23
CA ILE A 64 -11.80 1.33 -5.16
C ILE A 64 -12.52 1.33 -6.50
N SER A 65 -11.79 1.62 -7.57
CA SER A 65 -12.38 1.74 -8.90
C SER A 65 -11.33 1.53 -9.97
N GLU A 66 -11.81 1.20 -11.16
CA GLU A 66 -10.99 1.15 -12.37
C GLU A 66 -11.74 1.82 -13.50
N LYS A 67 -11.06 2.68 -14.24
CA LYS A 67 -11.59 3.34 -15.44
C LYS A 67 -10.80 2.89 -16.66
N TRP A 68 -11.51 2.64 -17.75
CA TRP A 68 -10.93 2.21 -19.02
C TRP A 68 -11.18 3.28 -20.07
N ASN A 69 -10.10 3.74 -20.72
CA ASN A 69 -10.17 4.66 -21.84
C ASN A 69 -9.68 3.95 -23.09
N PRO A 70 -10.52 3.77 -24.12
CA PRO A 70 -10.09 3.15 -25.38
C PRO A 70 -9.03 4.00 -26.06
N LEU A 71 -8.02 3.33 -26.61
CA LEU A 71 -6.99 3.94 -27.43
C LEU A 71 -7.10 3.40 -28.86
N ILE A 72 -6.45 4.08 -29.80
CA ILE A 72 -6.38 3.63 -31.19
C ILE A 72 -5.65 2.29 -31.25
N GLY A 73 -6.17 1.34 -32.05
CA GLY A 73 -5.53 0.02 -32.26
C GLY A 73 -5.98 -1.08 -31.30
N GLY A 74 -7.10 -0.89 -30.60
CA GLY A 74 -7.70 -1.92 -29.75
C GLY A 74 -7.05 -2.06 -28.37
N SER A 75 -6.23 -1.10 -27.97
CA SER A 75 -5.69 -1.04 -26.63
C SER A 75 -6.53 -0.13 -25.73
N PHE A 76 -6.26 -0.24 -24.41
CA PHE A 76 -6.94 0.58 -23.41
C PHE A 76 -5.90 1.18 -22.47
N GLU A 77 -6.10 2.44 -22.11
CA GLU A 77 -5.45 3.04 -20.95
C GLU A 77 -6.36 2.81 -19.74
N ASN A 78 -5.84 2.19 -18.72
CA ASN A 78 -6.57 1.84 -17.50
C ASN A 78 -6.03 2.64 -16.33
N LYS A 79 -6.93 3.12 -15.48
CA LYS A 79 -6.58 3.83 -14.26
C LYS A 79 -7.25 3.14 -13.07
N ILE A 80 -6.42 2.59 -12.18
CA ILE A 80 -6.88 2.01 -10.91
C ILE A 80 -6.76 3.07 -9.83
N GLN A 81 -7.84 3.26 -9.05
CA GLN A 81 -7.76 3.97 -7.78
C GLN A 81 -7.57 2.95 -6.67
N LEU A 82 -6.41 3.02 -6.02
CA LEU A 82 -6.03 2.12 -4.94
C LEU A 82 -6.09 2.85 -3.61
N GLN A 83 -6.74 2.22 -2.63
CA GLN A 83 -6.76 2.68 -1.25
C GLN A 83 -5.80 1.82 -0.43
N ILE A 84 -4.90 2.46 0.30
CA ILE A 84 -4.02 1.79 1.24
C ILE A 84 -4.36 2.28 2.63
N ILE A 85 -4.78 1.36 3.50
CA ILE A 85 -5.16 1.66 4.86
C ILE A 85 -4.10 1.11 5.79
N GLY A 86 -3.49 1.98 6.59
CA GLY A 86 -2.52 1.58 7.61
C GLY A 86 -3.15 1.63 8.99
N PHE A 87 -2.91 0.59 9.77
CA PHE A 87 -3.31 0.50 11.17
C PHE A 87 -2.08 0.27 12.05
N THR A 88 -2.09 0.88 13.21
CA THR A 88 -1.04 0.67 14.20
C THR A 88 -1.61 0.70 15.61
N GLN A 89 -0.83 0.21 16.57
CA GLN A 89 -1.16 0.22 17.98
C GLN A 89 0.05 0.68 18.79
N ALA A 90 -0.16 1.61 19.70
CA ALA A 90 0.84 1.96 20.70
C ALA A 90 0.88 0.87 21.79
N LEU A 91 2.05 0.30 22.06
CA LEU A 91 2.21 -0.76 23.06
C LEU A 91 2.47 -0.22 24.47
N GLN A 92 2.95 1.02 24.57
CA GLN A 92 3.31 1.67 25.84
C GLN A 92 2.72 3.08 25.88
N GLU A 93 2.40 3.55 27.07
CA GLU A 93 1.90 4.93 27.26
C GLU A 93 2.90 5.99 26.81
N SER A 94 4.21 5.68 26.87
CA SER A 94 5.27 6.57 26.40
C SER A 94 5.37 6.67 24.87
N ASP A 95 4.70 5.77 24.12
CA ASP A 95 4.70 5.82 22.67
C ASP A 95 3.87 6.99 22.16
N ASN A 96 4.46 7.78 21.28
CA ASN A 96 3.73 8.82 20.56
C ASN A 96 3.06 8.22 19.33
N LEU A 97 1.76 7.99 19.43
CA LEU A 97 0.98 7.35 18.35
C LEU A 97 1.04 8.16 17.05
N GLY A 98 1.01 9.49 17.13
CA GLY A 98 1.13 10.35 15.96
C GLY A 98 2.46 10.18 15.24
N THR A 99 3.55 10.03 15.98
CA THR A 99 4.87 9.78 15.40
C THR A 99 4.94 8.42 14.72
N ILE A 100 4.34 7.39 15.33
CA ILE A 100 4.28 6.04 14.75
C ILE A 100 3.49 6.06 13.45
N ILE A 101 2.33 6.72 13.44
CA ILE A 101 1.49 6.86 12.25
C ILE A 101 2.25 7.58 11.13
N ASN A 102 2.89 8.70 11.43
CA ASN A 102 3.65 9.46 10.44
C ASN A 102 4.83 8.67 9.88
N SER A 103 5.50 7.89 10.70
CA SER A 103 6.62 7.03 10.27
C SER A 103 6.14 5.92 9.34
N LEU A 104 5.05 5.25 9.68
CA LEU A 104 4.46 4.21 8.83
C LEU A 104 3.97 4.79 7.49
N GLN A 105 3.32 5.94 7.53
CA GLN A 105 2.84 6.65 6.34
C GLN A 105 4.00 7.03 5.41
N LYS A 106 5.09 7.54 5.97
CA LYS A 106 6.30 7.85 5.22
C LYS A 106 6.91 6.60 4.58
N ASP A 107 7.00 5.51 5.33
CA ASP A 107 7.56 4.26 4.82
C ASP A 107 6.74 3.69 3.66
N ILE A 108 5.41 3.73 3.75
CA ILE A 108 4.54 3.32 2.65
C ILE A 108 4.76 4.22 1.44
N MET A 109 4.85 5.53 1.63
CA MET A 109 5.14 6.46 0.53
C MET A 109 6.48 6.14 -0.14
N LEU A 110 7.52 5.88 0.64
CA LEU A 110 8.83 5.51 0.10
C LEU A 110 8.76 4.19 -0.69
N ALA A 111 8.06 3.18 -0.17
CA ALA A 111 7.89 1.91 -0.85
C ALA A 111 7.12 2.06 -2.18
N MET A 112 6.07 2.88 -2.20
CA MET A 112 5.27 3.12 -3.39
C MET A 112 6.04 3.91 -4.46
N LEU A 113 6.85 4.88 -4.06
CA LEU A 113 7.59 5.75 -4.99
C LEU A 113 8.98 5.24 -5.35
N LYS A 114 9.40 4.12 -4.78
CA LYS A 114 10.70 3.50 -5.06
C LYS A 114 10.91 3.24 -6.54
N ASP A 115 9.86 2.82 -7.22
CA ASP A 115 9.82 2.63 -8.67
C ASP A 115 8.37 2.81 -9.13
N VAL A 116 8.08 3.96 -9.68
CA VAL A 116 6.70 4.35 -10.06
C VAL A 116 6.16 3.59 -11.27
N GLU A 117 7.03 2.89 -11.99
CA GLU A 117 6.63 2.05 -13.13
C GLU A 117 6.46 0.58 -12.73
N LEU A 118 6.76 0.20 -11.50
CA LEU A 118 6.64 -1.16 -10.96
C LEU A 118 7.33 -2.20 -11.87
N ASP A 119 8.59 -2.00 -12.20
CA ASP A 119 9.35 -2.83 -13.14
C ASP A 119 8.67 -2.91 -14.52
N ASN A 120 8.20 -1.80 -15.03
CA ASN A 120 7.50 -1.64 -16.32
C ASN A 120 6.11 -2.31 -16.39
N LEU A 121 5.50 -2.63 -15.26
CA LEU A 121 4.14 -3.16 -15.22
C LEU A 121 3.09 -2.06 -15.44
N CYS A 122 3.39 -0.83 -15.08
CA CYS A 122 2.48 0.30 -15.27
C CYS A 122 3.21 1.50 -15.88
N SER A 123 2.44 2.46 -16.40
CA SER A 123 3.01 3.68 -16.95
C SER A 123 3.53 4.58 -15.84
N TYR A 124 2.74 4.74 -14.78
CA TYR A 124 3.16 5.42 -13.56
C TYR A 124 2.16 5.18 -12.43
N LEU A 125 2.67 5.37 -11.22
CA LEU A 125 1.92 5.31 -9.97
C LEU A 125 2.05 6.68 -9.31
N MET A 126 0.93 7.25 -8.87
CA MET A 126 0.90 8.62 -8.34
C MET A 126 0.13 8.66 -7.02
N PRO A 127 0.70 9.24 -5.96
CA PRO A 127 -0.06 9.52 -4.74
C PRO A 127 -1.09 10.61 -4.99
N VAL A 128 -2.28 10.46 -4.41
CA VAL A 128 -3.38 11.42 -4.58
C VAL A 128 -3.64 12.18 -3.29
N SER A 129 -3.87 11.46 -2.19
CA SER A 129 -4.20 12.07 -0.90
C SER A 129 -3.97 11.10 0.25
N THR A 130 -3.99 11.66 1.45
CA THR A 130 -3.98 10.90 2.70
C THR A 130 -4.94 11.52 3.69
N HIS A 131 -5.59 10.67 4.49
CA HIS A 131 -6.55 11.08 5.50
C HIS A 131 -6.31 10.29 6.79
N ALA A 132 -6.52 10.93 7.94
CA ALA A 132 -6.57 10.20 9.20
C ALA A 132 -7.85 9.36 9.26
N VAL A 133 -7.77 8.19 9.87
CA VAL A 133 -8.97 7.41 10.19
C VAL A 133 -9.62 8.07 11.41
N GLU A 134 -10.86 8.56 11.22
CA GLU A 134 -11.63 9.19 12.28
C GLU A 134 -12.13 8.15 13.28
N ASN A 135 -12.39 8.60 14.52
CA ASN A 135 -12.99 7.81 15.59
C ASN A 135 -12.16 6.62 16.10
N MET A 136 -10.88 6.55 15.76
CA MET A 136 -10.00 5.58 16.41
C MET A 136 -9.59 6.09 17.79
N ILE A 137 -9.70 5.21 18.78
CA ILE A 137 -9.39 5.51 20.17
C ILE A 137 -8.04 4.93 20.53
N TYR A 138 -7.17 5.74 21.17
CA TYR A 138 -5.91 5.25 21.72
C TYR A 138 -6.13 3.92 22.46
N PRO A 139 -5.30 2.88 22.31
CA PRO A 139 -3.96 2.89 21.69
C PRO A 139 -3.94 2.65 20.18
N TYR A 140 -5.05 2.68 19.51
CA TYR A 140 -5.14 2.40 18.07
C TYR A 140 -5.12 3.68 17.25
N GLY A 141 -4.53 3.61 16.08
CA GLY A 141 -4.53 4.70 15.12
C GLY A 141 -4.39 4.19 13.70
N GLY A 142 -4.72 5.03 12.75
CA GLY A 142 -4.65 4.64 11.36
C GLY A 142 -4.78 5.82 10.40
N PHE A 143 -4.57 5.52 9.14
CA PHE A 143 -4.68 6.48 8.05
C PHE A 143 -5.11 5.76 6.78
N VAL A 144 -5.58 6.55 5.82
CA VAL A 144 -5.96 6.09 4.50
C VAL A 144 -5.19 6.89 3.47
N MET A 145 -4.52 6.20 2.56
CA MET A 145 -3.81 6.80 1.43
C MET A 145 -4.47 6.36 0.13
N TYR A 146 -4.54 7.27 -0.83
CA TYR A 146 -5.07 7.00 -2.16
C TYR A 146 -3.97 7.16 -3.20
N TYR A 147 -3.91 6.22 -4.14
CA TYR A 147 -2.99 6.21 -5.26
C TYR A 147 -3.75 5.97 -6.55
N ASP A 148 -3.33 6.66 -7.61
CA ASP A 148 -3.76 6.36 -8.97
C ASP A 148 -2.66 5.59 -9.69
N ILE A 149 -3.03 4.48 -10.34
CA ILE A 149 -2.12 3.65 -11.11
C ILE A 149 -2.62 3.60 -12.54
N THR A 150 -1.80 4.06 -13.48
CA THR A 150 -2.13 4.07 -14.89
C THR A 150 -1.30 3.02 -15.61
N TYR A 151 -1.97 2.17 -16.38
CA TYR A 151 -1.33 1.13 -17.18
C TYR A 151 -2.07 0.92 -18.49
N VAL A 152 -1.39 0.38 -19.48
CA VAL A 152 -1.96 0.12 -20.81
C VAL A 152 -2.09 -1.38 -21.03
N THR A 153 -3.25 -1.82 -21.53
CA THR A 153 -3.49 -3.21 -21.92
C THR A 153 -3.98 -3.29 -23.34
N GLN A 154 -3.71 -4.43 -23.98
CA GLN A 154 -4.45 -4.85 -25.17
C GLN A 154 -5.80 -5.42 -24.74
N GLY A 155 -6.79 -5.41 -25.62
CA GLY A 155 -8.15 -5.85 -25.25
C GLY A 155 -8.24 -7.28 -24.70
N PHE A 156 -7.28 -8.13 -24.99
CA PHE A 156 -7.24 -9.52 -24.51
C PHE A 156 -6.45 -9.71 -23.20
N GLU A 157 -5.83 -8.65 -22.67
CA GLU A 157 -4.98 -8.71 -21.46
C GLU A 157 -5.71 -8.35 -20.17
N ILE A 158 -6.96 -7.97 -20.26
CA ILE A 158 -7.76 -7.50 -19.13
C ILE A 158 -8.13 -8.63 -18.18
#